data_54ba27016ca0fd0e9e66e8cd9c0e4831
#
_entry.id   54ba27016ca0fd0e9e66e8cd9c0e4831
#
_cell.length_a   1.000
_cell.length_b   1.000
_cell.length_c   1.000
_cell.angle_alpha   90.00
_cell.angle_beta   90.00
_cell.angle_gamma   90.00
#
_symmetry.space_group_name_H-M   'P 1'
#
loop_
_entity.id
_entity.type
_entity.pdbx_description
1 polymer ?
#
loop_
_entity_poly.entity_id
_entity_poly.type
_entity_poly.pdbx_seq_one_letter_code
_entity_poly.pdbx_strand_id
1 'polypeptide(L)'
;MRFQSTRNPSHAVGLSEAIARGLAPDGGLYVPDALPRLDVARFAGAASLAELAERLIAPFAAGDAMAGALAGITRDAFNFPAPLVDVHGAGGPLSVLELFHGPTAAFKDFGARFLAATLERIPRADPRRLTILVATSGDTGGAVAAAFYDRPWVDVVVLYPRGLVSARQEKQLACWGRNVRTLSVAGTFDDCQRMVKDAFVDPALAKSLLLSSANSINVGRLLPQMVYYAKASLEWQLADGRAPNFIIPTGNLGNALACIWAREAGLPIGEILLASNANRTVPEFLGGGEWRPRPSIATLASAMDVGNPSNMERLRTLFPDEARLRARVAAVPVSDDELRDTIRRDYRELGQTWCP
;
A
#
# COMPACT_ATOMS: atom_id res chain seq x y z
N MET A 1 -4.53 12.74 -17.10
CA MET A 1 -3.22 12.23 -16.61
C MET A 1 -2.99 10.85 -17.18
N ARG A 2 -1.74 10.49 -17.50
CA ARG A 2 -1.38 9.16 -18.00
C ARG A 2 -0.56 8.42 -16.98
N PHE A 3 -0.64 7.10 -17.00
CA PHE A 3 0.17 6.20 -16.15
C PHE A 3 1.03 5.34 -17.06
N GLN A 4 2.33 5.47 -16.94
CA GLN A 4 3.32 4.79 -17.76
C GLN A 4 3.94 3.59 -17.03
N SER A 5 4.46 2.62 -17.79
CA SER A 5 5.25 1.53 -17.24
C SER A 5 6.62 2.04 -16.77
N THR A 6 7.06 1.55 -15.61
CA THR A 6 8.43 1.79 -15.09
C THR A 6 9.52 1.25 -16.01
N ARG A 7 9.21 0.27 -16.88
CA ARG A 7 10.17 -0.37 -17.79
C ARG A 7 10.08 0.14 -19.22
N ASN A 8 8.90 0.62 -19.63
CA ASN A 8 8.68 1.20 -20.95
C ASN A 8 7.80 2.45 -20.84
N PRO A 9 8.39 3.63 -20.70
CA PRO A 9 7.62 4.88 -20.59
C PRO A 9 6.72 5.19 -21.79
N SER A 10 6.99 4.59 -22.97
CA SER A 10 6.12 4.76 -24.14
C SER A 10 4.79 4.01 -23.98
N HIS A 11 4.72 2.99 -23.10
CA HIS A 11 3.47 2.34 -22.76
C HIS A 11 2.78 3.13 -21.65
N ALA A 12 1.81 3.95 -22.02
CA ALA A 12 1.06 4.79 -21.09
C ALA A 12 -0.45 4.64 -21.32
N VAL A 13 -1.20 4.50 -20.21
CA VAL A 13 -2.65 4.24 -20.17
C VAL A 13 -3.36 5.22 -19.22
N GLY A 14 -4.68 5.22 -19.20
CA GLY A 14 -5.47 5.91 -18.18
C GLY A 14 -5.38 5.25 -16.82
N LEU A 15 -5.78 5.96 -15.76
CA LEU A 15 -5.76 5.41 -14.38
C LEU A 15 -6.65 4.18 -14.23
N SER A 16 -7.86 4.22 -14.78
CA SER A 16 -8.79 3.07 -14.77
C SER A 16 -8.16 1.82 -15.38
N GLU A 17 -7.49 1.97 -16.51
CA GLU A 17 -6.84 0.85 -17.20
C GLU A 17 -5.62 0.35 -16.42
N ALA A 18 -4.80 1.25 -15.85
CA ALA A 18 -3.67 0.89 -15.00
C ALA A 18 -4.11 0.09 -13.76
N ILE A 19 -5.23 0.50 -13.14
CA ILE A 19 -5.84 -0.21 -12.00
C ILE A 19 -6.40 -1.57 -12.42
N ALA A 20 -7.13 -1.63 -13.54
CA ALA A 20 -7.72 -2.88 -14.01
C ALA A 20 -6.66 -3.94 -14.37
N ARG A 21 -5.58 -3.52 -15.03
CA ARG A 21 -4.47 -4.40 -15.39
C ARG A 21 -3.62 -4.80 -14.19
N GLY A 22 -3.37 -3.87 -13.26
CA GLY A 22 -2.48 -4.07 -12.11
C GLY A 22 -1.00 -4.03 -12.46
N LEU A 23 -0.59 -4.62 -13.58
CA LEU A 23 0.77 -4.62 -14.14
C LEU A 23 0.74 -4.22 -15.62
N ALA A 24 1.81 -3.59 -16.07
CA ALA A 24 2.02 -3.33 -17.48
C ALA A 24 2.37 -4.62 -18.25
N PRO A 25 2.13 -4.70 -19.58
CA PRO A 25 2.41 -5.90 -20.37
C PRO A 25 3.87 -6.36 -20.36
N ASP A 26 4.80 -5.43 -20.13
CA ASP A 26 6.23 -5.69 -19.98
C ASP A 26 6.64 -6.13 -18.57
N GLY A 27 5.67 -6.32 -17.68
CA GLY A 27 5.87 -6.67 -16.27
C GLY A 27 6.32 -5.49 -15.40
N GLY A 28 6.37 -4.26 -15.95
CA GLY A 28 6.64 -3.03 -15.20
C GLY A 28 5.47 -2.59 -14.36
N LEU A 29 5.73 -1.70 -13.41
CA LEU A 29 4.72 -1.12 -12.53
C LEU A 29 4.20 0.18 -13.13
N TYR A 30 2.90 0.47 -12.95
CA TYR A 30 2.36 1.75 -13.38
C TYR A 30 2.71 2.88 -12.41
N VAL A 31 3.20 4.00 -12.97
CA VAL A 31 3.47 5.27 -12.28
C VAL A 31 2.81 6.42 -13.06
N PRO A 32 2.38 7.52 -12.43
CA PRO A 32 1.94 8.69 -13.18
C PRO A 32 3.10 9.25 -14.02
N ASP A 33 2.82 9.73 -15.22
CA ASP A 33 3.80 10.40 -16.09
C ASP A 33 4.43 11.64 -15.43
N ALA A 34 3.66 12.31 -14.57
CA ALA A 34 4.13 13.34 -13.63
C ALA A 34 3.24 13.37 -12.39
N LEU A 35 3.81 13.66 -11.23
CA LEU A 35 2.99 13.91 -10.04
C LEU A 35 2.29 15.26 -10.19
N PRO A 36 0.96 15.34 -9.93
CA PRO A 36 0.25 16.60 -9.97
C PRO A 36 0.72 17.49 -8.82
N ARG A 37 0.81 18.79 -9.06
CA ARG A 37 1.04 19.75 -7.99
C ARG A 37 -0.27 19.98 -7.25
N LEU A 38 -0.32 19.55 -5.99
CA LEU A 38 -1.49 19.69 -5.13
C LEU A 38 -1.48 21.06 -4.47
N ASP A 39 -2.59 21.78 -4.58
CA ASP A 39 -2.81 23.02 -3.84
C ASP A 39 -3.43 22.67 -2.48
N VAL A 40 -2.69 22.94 -1.41
CA VAL A 40 -3.11 22.65 -0.03
C VAL A 40 -4.43 23.36 0.33
N ALA A 41 -4.67 24.56 -0.21
CA ALA A 41 -5.91 25.29 0.04
C ALA A 41 -7.17 24.54 -0.41
N ARG A 42 -7.05 23.65 -1.40
CA ARG A 42 -8.19 22.85 -1.89
C ARG A 42 -8.66 21.79 -0.90
N PHE A 43 -7.88 21.50 0.13
CA PHE A 43 -8.23 20.52 1.16
C PHE A 43 -8.92 21.14 2.37
N ALA A 44 -8.90 22.49 2.48
CA ALA A 44 -9.58 23.19 3.55
C ALA A 44 -11.08 22.87 3.56
N GLY A 45 -11.63 22.65 4.76
CA GLY A 45 -13.06 22.38 4.95
C GLY A 45 -13.53 21.02 4.43
N ALA A 46 -12.64 20.06 4.14
CA ALA A 46 -13.06 18.69 3.86
C ALA A 46 -13.71 18.08 5.11
N ALA A 47 -15.01 17.77 5.02
CA ALA A 47 -15.83 17.32 6.16
C ALA A 47 -15.58 15.85 6.53
N SER A 48 -14.93 15.08 5.65
CA SER A 48 -14.68 13.64 5.85
C SER A 48 -13.41 13.18 5.15
N LEU A 49 -12.90 12.01 5.57
CA LEU A 49 -11.78 11.36 4.89
C LEU A 49 -12.12 11.01 3.43
N ALA A 50 -13.37 10.66 3.15
CA ALA A 50 -13.84 10.37 1.79
C ALA A 50 -13.80 11.62 0.88
N GLU A 51 -14.20 12.77 1.39
CA GLU A 51 -14.13 14.04 0.65
C GLU A 51 -12.68 14.50 0.43
N LEU A 52 -11.82 14.36 1.45
CA LEU A 52 -10.39 14.60 1.30
C LEU A 52 -9.78 13.70 0.23
N ALA A 53 -10.16 12.41 0.22
CA ALA A 53 -9.72 11.43 -0.77
C ALA A 53 -10.18 11.80 -2.18
N GLU A 54 -11.42 12.23 -2.35
CA GLU A 54 -11.94 12.68 -3.64
C GLU A 54 -11.12 13.87 -4.18
N ARG A 55 -10.93 14.91 -3.36
CA ARG A 55 -10.17 16.10 -3.74
C ARG A 55 -8.72 15.78 -4.09
N LEU A 56 -8.09 14.85 -3.35
CA LEU A 56 -6.69 14.45 -3.55
C LEU A 56 -6.52 13.59 -4.81
N ILE A 57 -7.44 12.65 -5.07
CA ILE A 57 -7.32 11.70 -6.18
C ILE A 57 -7.84 12.29 -7.50
N ALA A 58 -8.73 13.29 -7.45
CA ALA A 58 -9.30 13.90 -8.65
C ALA A 58 -8.27 14.36 -9.71
N PRO A 59 -7.13 14.99 -9.36
CA PRO A 59 -6.11 15.33 -10.35
C PRO A 59 -5.51 14.13 -11.08
N PHE A 60 -5.37 12.98 -10.40
CA PHE A 60 -4.88 11.73 -11.00
C PHE A 60 -5.91 11.08 -11.92
N ALA A 61 -7.19 11.28 -11.63
CA ALA A 61 -8.32 10.76 -12.41
C ALA A 61 -8.81 11.74 -13.49
N ALA A 62 -8.16 12.89 -13.67
CA ALA A 62 -8.58 13.90 -14.63
C ALA A 62 -8.59 13.35 -16.06
N GLY A 63 -9.76 13.40 -16.71
CA GLY A 63 -9.97 12.86 -18.06
C GLY A 63 -10.04 11.33 -18.14
N ASP A 64 -10.11 10.64 -17.00
CA ASP A 64 -10.23 9.18 -16.93
C ASP A 64 -11.69 8.74 -16.74
N ALA A 65 -11.99 7.50 -17.13
CA ALA A 65 -13.34 6.93 -17.05
C ALA A 65 -13.88 6.86 -15.59
N MET A 66 -13.00 6.77 -14.58
CA MET A 66 -13.42 6.73 -13.19
C MET A 66 -13.76 8.11 -12.59
N ALA A 67 -13.44 9.22 -13.27
CA ALA A 67 -13.62 10.57 -12.72
C ALA A 67 -15.06 10.83 -12.26
N GLY A 68 -16.05 10.44 -13.07
CA GLY A 68 -17.48 10.60 -12.73
C GLY A 68 -17.97 9.70 -11.58
N ALA A 69 -17.23 8.63 -11.26
CA ALA A 69 -17.58 7.71 -10.18
C ALA A 69 -16.77 7.96 -8.90
N LEU A 70 -15.80 8.88 -8.92
CA LEU A 70 -14.80 9.06 -7.87
C LEU A 70 -15.42 9.32 -6.49
N ALA A 71 -16.42 10.18 -6.40
CA ALA A 71 -17.14 10.45 -5.16
C ALA A 71 -17.78 9.20 -4.54
N GLY A 72 -18.33 8.31 -5.35
CA GLY A 72 -18.85 7.02 -4.90
C GLY A 72 -17.77 6.06 -4.46
N ILE A 73 -16.67 6.00 -5.22
CA ILE A 73 -15.50 5.17 -4.91
C ILE A 73 -14.91 5.57 -3.56
N THR A 74 -14.69 6.87 -3.34
CA THR A 74 -14.07 7.36 -2.10
C THR A 74 -14.97 7.19 -0.88
N ARG A 75 -16.29 7.39 -1.00
CA ARG A 75 -17.25 7.12 0.08
C ARG A 75 -17.23 5.65 0.52
N ASP A 76 -17.16 4.72 -0.41
CA ASP A 76 -17.13 3.30 -0.09
C ASP A 76 -15.79 2.86 0.50
N ALA A 77 -14.69 3.47 0.05
CA ALA A 77 -13.35 3.10 0.46
C ALA A 77 -12.95 3.69 1.81
N PHE A 78 -13.31 4.95 2.08
CA PHE A 78 -12.83 5.73 3.23
C PHE A 78 -13.95 6.01 4.25
N ASN A 79 -14.70 4.98 4.62
CA ASN A 79 -15.82 5.07 5.56
C ASN A 79 -15.48 4.68 7.01
N PHE A 80 -14.20 4.69 7.36
CA PHE A 80 -13.67 4.50 8.71
C PHE A 80 -12.56 5.51 8.98
N PRO A 81 -12.29 5.85 10.27
CA PRO A 81 -11.37 6.92 10.61
C PRO A 81 -9.90 6.54 10.42
N ALA A 82 -9.04 7.56 10.33
CA ALA A 82 -7.59 7.49 10.45
C ALA A 82 -7.14 8.62 11.39
N PRO A 83 -7.38 8.50 12.71
CA PRO A 83 -7.07 9.55 13.66
C PRO A 83 -5.57 9.70 13.86
N LEU A 84 -5.17 10.92 14.21
CA LEU A 84 -3.83 11.23 14.73
C LEU A 84 -3.95 11.33 16.26
N VAL A 85 -3.26 10.45 16.98
CA VAL A 85 -3.38 10.32 18.44
C VAL A 85 -2.05 10.68 19.07
N ASP A 86 -2.06 11.64 20.00
CA ASP A 86 -0.85 12.10 20.67
C ASP A 86 -0.33 11.07 21.68
N VAL A 87 0.99 10.89 21.71
CA VAL A 87 1.70 10.05 22.66
C VAL A 87 2.28 10.93 23.76
N HIS A 88 1.63 10.94 24.91
CA HIS A 88 2.10 11.72 26.06
C HIS A 88 3.33 11.07 26.71
N GLY A 89 4.25 11.90 27.18
CA GLY A 89 5.48 11.43 27.87
C GLY A 89 6.64 11.06 26.97
N ALA A 90 6.53 11.22 25.65
CA ALA A 90 7.58 10.86 24.69
C ALA A 90 8.78 11.85 24.64
N GLY A 91 8.84 12.84 25.51
CA GLY A 91 9.94 13.82 25.56
C GLY A 91 9.88 14.91 24.47
N GLY A 92 8.87 14.88 23.62
CA GLY A 92 8.60 15.84 22.54
C GLY A 92 7.28 15.56 21.85
N PRO A 93 6.87 16.38 20.87
CA PRO A 93 5.62 16.17 20.15
C PRO A 93 5.74 14.90 19.29
N LEU A 94 4.97 13.89 19.66
CA LEU A 94 4.86 12.60 18.96
C LEU A 94 3.40 12.21 18.87
N SER A 95 2.94 11.84 17.69
CA SER A 95 1.60 11.29 17.48
C SER A 95 1.66 10.02 16.65
N VAL A 96 0.69 9.16 16.85
CA VAL A 96 0.48 7.95 16.06
C VAL A 96 -0.66 8.16 15.10
N LEU A 97 -0.40 7.97 13.82
CA LEU A 97 -1.45 7.86 12.81
C LEU A 97 -2.01 6.43 12.86
N GLU A 98 -3.17 6.29 13.50
CA GLU A 98 -3.82 4.99 13.67
C GLU A 98 -4.54 4.56 12.41
N LEU A 99 -4.12 3.45 11.81
CA LEU A 99 -4.62 2.92 10.54
C LEU A 99 -5.34 1.57 10.67
N PHE A 100 -5.68 1.18 11.91
CA PHE A 100 -6.28 -0.12 12.24
C PHE A 100 -7.80 -0.07 12.48
N HIS A 101 -8.47 1.04 12.18
CA HIS A 101 -9.92 1.20 12.37
C HIS A 101 -10.78 0.63 11.24
N GLY A 102 -10.16 0.07 10.21
CA GLY A 102 -10.84 -0.62 9.12
C GLY A 102 -11.27 -2.05 9.47
N PRO A 103 -12.00 -2.72 8.56
CA PRO A 103 -12.63 -4.03 8.82
C PRO A 103 -11.67 -5.15 9.22
N THR A 104 -10.40 -5.08 8.80
CA THR A 104 -9.40 -6.13 9.10
C THR A 104 -8.31 -5.65 10.04
N ALA A 105 -8.49 -4.48 10.66
CA ALA A 105 -7.54 -3.85 11.56
C ALA A 105 -6.13 -3.68 10.97
N ALA A 106 -6.04 -3.48 9.66
CA ALA A 106 -4.80 -3.27 8.93
C ALA A 106 -4.90 -2.06 8.01
N PHE A 107 -3.82 -1.27 7.88
CA PHE A 107 -3.79 -0.13 6.95
C PHE A 107 -4.05 -0.55 5.48
N LYS A 108 -3.91 -1.84 5.17
CA LYS A 108 -4.20 -2.40 3.86
C LYS A 108 -5.68 -2.25 3.46
N ASP A 109 -6.58 -2.04 4.43
CA ASP A 109 -8.01 -1.81 4.16
C ASP A 109 -8.25 -0.61 3.26
N PHE A 110 -7.54 0.50 3.45
CA PHE A 110 -7.66 1.70 2.62
C PHE A 110 -7.46 1.39 1.13
N GLY A 111 -6.34 0.72 0.81
CA GLY A 111 -6.01 0.39 -0.56
C GLY A 111 -6.88 -0.74 -1.15
N ALA A 112 -7.22 -1.76 -0.35
CA ALA A 112 -8.02 -2.88 -0.83
C ALA A 112 -9.47 -2.46 -1.15
N ARG A 113 -10.07 -1.65 -0.29
CA ARG A 113 -11.45 -1.14 -0.48
C ARG A 113 -11.52 -0.16 -1.65
N PHE A 114 -10.53 0.73 -1.79
CA PHE A 114 -10.46 1.62 -2.95
C PHE A 114 -10.35 0.84 -4.26
N LEU A 115 -9.48 -0.16 -4.32
CA LEU A 115 -9.33 -1.03 -5.48
C LEU A 115 -10.64 -1.74 -5.82
N ALA A 116 -11.32 -2.33 -4.83
CA ALA A 116 -12.59 -3.02 -5.03
C ALA A 116 -13.69 -2.07 -5.51
N ALA A 117 -13.85 -0.90 -4.87
CA ALA A 117 -14.83 0.10 -5.25
C ALA A 117 -14.57 0.68 -6.66
N THR A 118 -13.29 0.82 -7.04
CA THR A 118 -12.90 1.27 -8.38
C THR A 118 -13.23 0.21 -9.44
N LEU A 119 -12.77 -1.04 -9.25
CA LEU A 119 -13.01 -2.12 -10.21
C LEU A 119 -14.49 -2.46 -10.41
N GLU A 120 -15.34 -2.14 -9.45
CA GLU A 120 -16.80 -2.28 -9.57
C GLU A 120 -17.43 -1.22 -10.47
N ARG A 121 -16.85 -0.02 -10.52
CA ARG A 121 -17.45 1.16 -11.18
C ARG A 121 -16.84 1.54 -12.52
N ILE A 122 -15.61 1.08 -12.80
CA ILE A 122 -14.99 1.34 -14.10
C ILE A 122 -15.57 0.43 -15.18
N PRO A 123 -15.71 0.94 -16.42
CA PRO A 123 -16.12 0.12 -17.54
C PRO A 123 -15.15 -1.04 -17.78
N ARG A 124 -15.68 -2.22 -18.03
CA ARG A 124 -14.89 -3.40 -18.41
C ARG A 124 -15.17 -3.75 -19.86
N ALA A 125 -14.12 -3.84 -20.68
CA ALA A 125 -14.23 -4.28 -22.05
C ALA A 125 -14.49 -5.79 -22.17
N ASP A 126 -14.02 -6.58 -21.21
CA ASP A 126 -14.16 -8.02 -21.15
C ASP A 126 -15.33 -8.39 -20.22
N PRO A 127 -16.36 -9.11 -20.71
CA PRO A 127 -17.52 -9.49 -19.91
C PRO A 127 -17.22 -10.65 -18.93
N ARG A 128 -16.09 -11.31 -19.04
CA ARG A 128 -15.72 -12.41 -18.13
C ARG A 128 -15.66 -11.92 -16.69
N ARG A 129 -15.95 -12.83 -15.77
CA ARG A 129 -15.80 -12.58 -14.35
C ARG A 129 -14.33 -12.35 -14.00
N LEU A 130 -14.04 -11.27 -13.27
CA LEU A 130 -12.68 -10.95 -12.87
C LEU A 130 -12.21 -11.94 -11.81
N THR A 131 -10.97 -12.40 -11.90
CA THR A 131 -10.33 -13.23 -10.87
C THR A 131 -9.13 -12.48 -10.30
N ILE A 132 -9.23 -12.11 -9.03
CA ILE A 132 -8.14 -11.47 -8.28
C ILE A 132 -7.25 -12.57 -7.69
N LEU A 133 -5.98 -12.55 -8.08
CA LEU A 133 -4.95 -13.38 -7.44
C LEU A 133 -4.14 -12.52 -6.46
N VAL A 134 -3.96 -13.04 -5.25
CA VAL A 134 -3.15 -12.36 -4.23
C VAL A 134 -2.29 -13.36 -3.46
N ALA A 135 -0.97 -13.15 -3.47
CA ALA A 135 -0.06 -13.78 -2.52
C ALA A 135 0.05 -12.90 -1.28
N THR A 136 0.03 -13.50 -0.10
CA THR A 136 0.06 -12.76 1.16
C THR A 136 0.95 -13.43 2.21
N SER A 137 1.59 -12.59 3.03
CA SER A 137 2.23 -12.98 4.29
C SER A 137 1.32 -12.76 5.51
N GLY A 138 0.01 -12.46 5.27
CA GLY A 138 -0.99 -12.23 6.32
C GLY A 138 -1.98 -11.12 5.96
N ASP A 139 -1.77 -9.91 6.43
CA ASP A 139 -2.74 -8.78 6.40
C ASP A 139 -3.27 -8.41 5.01
N THR A 140 -2.42 -8.45 3.97
CA THR A 140 -2.85 -8.09 2.62
C THR A 140 -3.96 -9.00 2.13
N GLY A 141 -3.84 -10.30 2.34
CA GLY A 141 -4.86 -11.27 1.95
C GLY A 141 -6.17 -11.07 2.69
N GLY A 142 -6.10 -10.80 4.00
CA GLY A 142 -7.28 -10.50 4.82
C GLY A 142 -8.02 -9.25 4.34
N ALA A 143 -7.29 -8.15 4.12
CA ALA A 143 -7.86 -6.91 3.62
C ALA A 143 -8.48 -7.05 2.21
N VAL A 144 -7.84 -7.80 1.32
CA VAL A 144 -8.37 -8.08 -0.02
C VAL A 144 -9.60 -8.96 0.07
N ALA A 145 -9.55 -10.05 0.83
CA ALA A 145 -10.69 -10.93 1.03
C ALA A 145 -11.91 -10.14 1.55
N ALA A 146 -11.74 -9.32 2.58
CA ALA A 146 -12.80 -8.48 3.14
C ALA A 146 -13.36 -7.47 2.12
N ALA A 147 -12.49 -6.80 1.36
CA ALA A 147 -12.90 -5.77 0.42
C ALA A 147 -13.68 -6.31 -0.78
N PHE A 148 -13.39 -7.53 -1.20
CA PHE A 148 -14.01 -8.16 -2.37
C PHE A 148 -15.09 -9.21 -2.01
N TYR A 149 -15.30 -9.49 -0.72
CA TYR A 149 -16.27 -10.49 -0.27
C TYR A 149 -17.68 -10.19 -0.75
N ASP A 150 -18.36 -11.26 -1.20
CA ASP A 150 -19.77 -11.22 -1.64
C ASP A 150 -20.04 -10.29 -2.83
N ARG A 151 -19.04 -9.96 -3.64
CA ARG A 151 -19.22 -9.19 -4.87
C ARG A 151 -19.42 -10.14 -6.06
N PRO A 152 -20.57 -10.10 -6.75
CA PRO A 152 -20.93 -11.11 -7.75
C PRO A 152 -20.09 -11.07 -9.03
N TRP A 153 -19.40 -9.96 -9.29
CA TRP A 153 -18.61 -9.72 -10.50
C TRP A 153 -17.16 -10.18 -10.42
N VAL A 154 -16.71 -10.69 -9.27
CA VAL A 154 -15.31 -11.04 -9.03
C VAL A 154 -15.17 -12.33 -8.22
N ASP A 155 -14.13 -13.10 -8.52
CA ASP A 155 -13.60 -14.17 -7.69
C ASP A 155 -12.26 -13.75 -7.09
N VAL A 156 -11.97 -14.22 -5.88
CA VAL A 156 -10.72 -13.93 -5.18
C VAL A 156 -10.03 -15.23 -4.82
N VAL A 157 -8.76 -15.38 -5.18
CA VAL A 157 -7.92 -16.49 -4.78
C VAL A 157 -6.75 -15.95 -3.98
N VAL A 158 -6.70 -16.32 -2.70
CA VAL A 158 -5.65 -15.92 -1.76
C VAL A 158 -4.70 -17.08 -1.55
N LEU A 159 -3.41 -16.86 -1.81
CA LEU A 159 -2.36 -17.82 -1.54
C LEU A 159 -1.53 -17.37 -0.34
N TYR A 160 -1.34 -18.24 0.65
CA TYR A 160 -0.50 -17.95 1.80
C TYR A 160 0.39 -19.15 2.18
N PRO A 161 1.60 -18.92 2.74
CA PRO A 161 2.50 -19.97 3.12
C PRO A 161 2.00 -20.67 4.40
N ARG A 162 1.87 -22.01 4.34
CA ARG A 162 1.38 -22.82 5.45
C ARG A 162 2.30 -22.69 6.67
N GLY A 163 1.71 -22.35 7.82
CA GLY A 163 2.44 -22.25 9.08
C GLY A 163 3.37 -21.03 9.22
N LEU A 164 3.42 -20.14 8.20
CA LEU A 164 4.24 -18.93 8.22
C LEU A 164 3.41 -17.64 8.36
N VAL A 165 2.13 -17.77 8.67
CA VAL A 165 1.25 -16.66 9.09
C VAL A 165 0.76 -16.94 10.51
N SER A 166 0.44 -15.89 11.27
CA SER A 166 -0.08 -16.09 12.63
C SER A 166 -1.45 -16.78 12.62
N ALA A 167 -1.79 -17.50 13.67
CA ALA A 167 -3.08 -18.18 13.76
C ALA A 167 -4.29 -17.22 13.61
N ARG A 168 -4.14 -15.97 14.04
CA ARG A 168 -5.16 -14.92 13.86
C ARG A 168 -5.27 -14.53 12.39
N GLN A 169 -4.15 -14.30 11.71
CA GLN A 169 -4.13 -13.98 10.27
C GLN A 169 -4.68 -15.14 9.45
N GLU A 170 -4.33 -16.38 9.76
CA GLU A 170 -4.88 -17.55 9.05
C GLU A 170 -6.42 -17.61 9.15
N LYS A 171 -6.98 -17.34 10.34
CA LYS A 171 -8.44 -17.22 10.49
C LYS A 171 -9.02 -16.09 9.65
N GLN A 172 -8.40 -14.92 9.63
CA GLN A 172 -8.84 -13.79 8.79
C GLN A 172 -8.75 -14.08 7.29
N LEU A 173 -7.85 -14.95 6.88
CA LEU A 173 -7.73 -15.37 5.48
C LEU A 173 -8.80 -16.41 5.11
N ALA A 174 -9.12 -17.35 5.98
CA ALA A 174 -9.87 -18.57 5.68
C ALA A 174 -11.37 -18.52 6.05
N CYS A 175 -11.86 -17.46 6.71
CA CYS A 175 -13.24 -17.39 7.23
C CYS A 175 -14.30 -17.01 6.19
N TRP A 176 -13.93 -16.68 4.94
CA TRP A 176 -14.84 -16.00 4.01
C TRP A 176 -15.81 -16.93 3.27
N GLY A 177 -15.39 -17.74 2.35
CA GLY A 177 -16.28 -18.52 1.47
C GLY A 177 -16.84 -17.71 0.30
N ARG A 178 -17.96 -18.17 -0.30
CA ARG A 178 -18.61 -17.58 -1.49
C ARG A 178 -17.62 -17.40 -2.67
N ASN A 179 -17.36 -16.14 -3.05
CA ASN A 179 -16.43 -15.76 -4.12
C ASN A 179 -14.96 -15.68 -3.68
N VAL A 180 -14.66 -15.95 -2.39
CA VAL A 180 -13.30 -15.95 -1.85
C VAL A 180 -12.82 -17.37 -1.59
N ARG A 181 -11.71 -17.75 -2.19
CA ARG A 181 -11.03 -19.03 -1.98
C ARG A 181 -9.63 -18.78 -1.44
N THR A 182 -9.25 -19.50 -0.40
CA THR A 182 -7.95 -19.36 0.23
C THR A 182 -7.20 -20.69 0.14
N LEU A 183 -5.96 -20.61 -0.34
CA LEU A 183 -5.08 -21.77 -0.57
C LEU A 183 -3.85 -21.69 0.33
N SER A 184 -3.70 -22.69 1.19
CA SER A 184 -2.54 -22.88 2.04
C SER A 184 -1.45 -23.61 1.25
N VAL A 185 -0.36 -22.94 0.92
CA VAL A 185 0.74 -23.43 0.09
C VAL A 185 1.83 -24.03 0.96
N ALA A 186 2.28 -25.25 0.63
CA ALA A 186 3.45 -25.84 1.26
C ALA A 186 4.73 -25.23 0.68
N GLY A 187 5.12 -24.06 1.20
CA GLY A 187 6.25 -23.27 0.71
C GLY A 187 6.36 -21.95 1.46
N THR A 188 7.13 -21.03 0.92
CA THR A 188 7.38 -19.69 1.44
C THR A 188 6.43 -18.65 0.82
N PHE A 189 6.47 -17.41 1.33
CA PHE A 189 5.78 -16.30 0.69
C PHE A 189 6.29 -16.03 -0.74
N ASP A 190 7.59 -16.19 -0.97
CA ASP A 190 8.19 -16.03 -2.30
C ASP A 190 7.68 -17.10 -3.28
N ASP A 191 7.39 -18.32 -2.80
CA ASP A 191 6.74 -19.36 -3.61
C ASP A 191 5.31 -18.97 -3.98
N CYS A 192 4.53 -18.43 -3.04
CA CYS A 192 3.20 -17.93 -3.34
C CYS A 192 3.24 -16.79 -4.37
N GLN A 193 4.19 -15.86 -4.26
CA GLN A 193 4.37 -14.78 -5.23
C GLN A 193 4.76 -15.31 -6.61
N ARG A 194 5.64 -16.31 -6.67
CA ARG A 194 6.05 -16.95 -7.92
C ARG A 194 4.86 -17.60 -8.60
N MET A 195 4.05 -18.38 -7.86
CA MET A 195 2.83 -19.02 -8.39
C MET A 195 1.86 -17.97 -8.98
N VAL A 196 1.66 -16.85 -8.31
CA VAL A 196 0.83 -15.74 -8.82
C VAL A 196 1.43 -15.19 -10.12
N LYS A 197 2.74 -14.92 -10.16
CA LYS A 197 3.41 -14.42 -11.37
C LYS A 197 3.32 -15.40 -12.54
N ASP A 198 3.54 -16.69 -12.28
CA ASP A 198 3.44 -17.74 -13.28
C ASP A 198 2.02 -17.83 -13.86
N ALA A 199 0.99 -17.70 -13.01
CA ALA A 199 -0.40 -17.66 -13.45
C ALA A 199 -0.71 -16.49 -14.40
N PHE A 200 -0.08 -15.33 -14.21
CA PHE A 200 -0.27 -14.16 -15.09
C PHE A 200 0.32 -14.35 -16.49
N VAL A 201 1.34 -15.17 -16.63
CA VAL A 201 2.01 -15.43 -17.91
C VAL A 201 1.61 -16.76 -18.54
N ASP A 202 0.76 -17.57 -17.88
CA ASP A 202 0.26 -18.83 -18.39
C ASP A 202 -0.81 -18.60 -19.48
N PRO A 203 -0.57 -19.02 -20.76
CA PRO A 203 -1.52 -18.79 -21.85
C PRO A 203 -2.86 -19.54 -21.66
N ALA A 204 -2.86 -20.70 -20.98
CA ALA A 204 -4.08 -21.46 -20.76
C ALA A 204 -4.97 -20.78 -19.72
N LEU A 205 -4.38 -20.25 -18.65
CA LEU A 205 -5.10 -19.45 -17.67
C LEU A 205 -5.59 -18.13 -18.26
N ALA A 206 -4.76 -17.41 -19.00
CA ALA A 206 -5.14 -16.14 -19.65
C ALA A 206 -6.30 -16.29 -20.64
N LYS A 207 -6.44 -17.46 -21.30
CA LYS A 207 -7.55 -17.77 -22.19
C LYS A 207 -8.87 -18.00 -21.43
N SER A 208 -8.81 -18.62 -20.26
CA SER A 208 -10.00 -19.04 -19.49
C SER A 208 -10.41 -18.02 -18.41
N LEU A 209 -9.47 -17.27 -17.85
CA LEU A 209 -9.67 -16.35 -16.74
C LEU A 209 -9.28 -14.91 -17.12
N LEU A 210 -10.02 -13.94 -16.61
CA LEU A 210 -9.61 -12.54 -16.62
C LEU A 210 -8.89 -12.26 -15.30
N LEU A 211 -7.55 -12.26 -15.31
CA LEU A 211 -6.73 -12.14 -14.10
C LEU A 211 -6.40 -10.68 -13.79
N SER A 212 -6.44 -10.32 -12.52
CA SER A 212 -5.87 -9.07 -12.00
C SER A 212 -5.23 -9.31 -10.62
N SER A 213 -4.39 -8.38 -10.19
CA SER A 213 -3.70 -8.47 -8.91
C SER A 213 -4.17 -7.40 -7.94
N ALA A 214 -4.37 -7.81 -6.69
CA ALA A 214 -4.63 -6.90 -5.58
C ALA A 214 -3.42 -6.73 -4.63
N ASN A 215 -2.23 -7.09 -5.04
CA ASN A 215 -1.00 -6.79 -4.30
C ASN A 215 -0.61 -5.30 -4.44
N SER A 216 0.40 -4.86 -3.67
CA SER A 216 0.89 -3.46 -3.68
C SER A 216 1.56 -3.03 -5.00
N ILE A 217 1.76 -3.97 -5.93
CA ILE A 217 2.16 -3.68 -7.31
C ILE A 217 1.06 -2.95 -8.10
N ASN A 218 -0.21 -3.15 -7.75
CA ASN A 218 -1.32 -2.40 -8.36
C ASN A 218 -1.34 -0.96 -7.83
N VAL A 219 -1.31 0.02 -8.74
CA VAL A 219 -1.34 1.46 -8.39
C VAL A 219 -2.62 1.85 -7.64
N GLY A 220 -3.72 1.14 -7.86
CA GLY A 220 -4.97 1.30 -7.12
C GLY A 220 -4.89 0.87 -5.65
N ARG A 221 -3.82 0.18 -5.26
CA ARG A 221 -3.48 -0.10 -3.85
C ARG A 221 -2.56 0.96 -3.24
N LEU A 222 -1.76 1.64 -4.06
CA LEU A 222 -0.78 2.64 -3.61
C LEU A 222 -1.40 4.04 -3.50
N LEU A 223 -2.01 4.52 -4.58
CA LEU A 223 -2.54 5.88 -4.68
C LEU A 223 -3.48 6.27 -3.51
N PRO A 224 -4.45 5.43 -3.09
CA PRO A 224 -5.35 5.77 -1.98
C PRO A 224 -4.64 5.93 -0.63
N GLN A 225 -3.44 5.40 -0.46
CA GLN A 225 -2.69 5.55 0.77
C GLN A 225 -2.12 6.96 0.97
N MET A 226 -2.03 7.78 -0.08
CA MET A 226 -1.69 9.20 0.07
C MET A 226 -2.68 9.94 0.97
N VAL A 227 -3.93 9.48 1.04
CA VAL A 227 -5.04 10.17 1.72
C VAL A 227 -4.82 10.28 3.22
N TYR A 228 -4.42 9.22 3.89
CA TYR A 228 -4.20 9.28 5.34
C TYR A 228 -2.94 10.07 5.70
N TYR A 229 -1.92 10.11 4.84
CA TYR A 229 -0.77 11.01 5.01
C TYR A 229 -1.16 12.46 4.78
N ALA A 230 -1.99 12.74 3.78
CA ALA A 230 -2.52 14.08 3.55
C ALA A 230 -3.31 14.57 4.77
N LYS A 231 -4.24 13.74 5.28
CA LYS A 231 -4.99 14.06 6.50
C LYS A 231 -4.06 14.40 7.65
N ALA A 232 -3.15 13.49 7.99
CA ALA A 232 -2.25 13.67 9.13
C ALA A 232 -1.35 14.90 8.98
N SER A 233 -0.79 15.14 7.78
CA SER A 233 0.11 16.27 7.57
C SER A 233 -0.62 17.61 7.62
N LEU A 234 -1.84 17.69 7.09
CA LEU A 234 -2.66 18.91 7.12
C LEU A 234 -3.15 19.22 8.55
N GLU A 235 -3.60 18.22 9.30
CA GLU A 235 -4.03 18.38 10.69
C GLU A 235 -2.86 18.81 11.58
N TRP A 236 -1.72 18.17 11.45
CA TRP A 236 -0.53 18.55 12.20
C TRP A 236 -0.07 19.97 11.88
N GLN A 237 0.03 20.31 10.59
CA GLN A 237 0.42 21.66 10.18
C GLN A 237 -0.54 22.73 10.69
N LEU A 238 -1.84 22.45 10.73
CA LEU A 238 -2.84 23.37 11.27
C LEU A 238 -2.64 23.57 12.78
N ALA A 239 -2.30 22.51 13.52
CA ALA A 239 -2.14 22.56 14.98
C ALA A 239 -0.79 23.12 15.42
N ASP A 240 0.31 22.76 14.76
CA ASP A 240 1.69 23.07 15.16
C ASP A 240 2.37 24.15 14.29
N GLY A 241 1.82 24.47 13.12
CA GLY A 241 2.38 25.43 12.15
C GLY A 241 3.55 24.89 11.32
N ARG A 242 4.03 23.68 11.58
CA ARG A 242 5.17 23.04 10.89
C ARG A 242 4.73 21.76 10.16
N ALA A 243 5.47 21.40 9.10
CA ALA A 243 5.27 20.12 8.44
C ALA A 243 5.74 18.98 9.37
N PRO A 244 4.94 17.92 9.57
CA PRO A 244 5.35 16.77 10.37
C PRO A 244 6.40 15.92 9.64
N ASN A 245 7.28 15.30 10.41
CA ASN A 245 8.12 14.20 9.96
C ASN A 245 7.37 12.87 10.11
N PHE A 246 7.66 11.91 9.24
CA PHE A 246 7.02 10.59 9.29
C PHE A 246 8.03 9.48 9.51
N ILE A 247 7.80 8.64 10.52
CA ILE A 247 8.47 7.35 10.69
C ILE A 247 7.49 6.28 10.20
N ILE A 248 7.91 5.50 9.20
CA ILE A 248 7.01 4.58 8.49
C ILE A 248 7.55 3.16 8.54
N PRO A 249 6.95 2.26 9.34
CA PRO A 249 7.23 0.84 9.25
C PRO A 249 6.84 0.34 7.84
N THR A 250 7.78 -0.30 7.14
CA THR A 250 7.54 -0.72 5.76
C THR A 250 8.37 -1.93 5.35
N GLY A 251 7.78 -2.81 4.52
CA GLY A 251 8.46 -3.93 3.87
C GLY A 251 8.48 -3.74 2.36
N ASN A 252 7.33 -3.83 1.69
CA ASN A 252 7.23 -3.71 0.23
C ASN A 252 7.16 -2.26 -0.29
N LEU A 253 7.41 -1.28 0.55
CA LEU A 253 7.48 0.16 0.27
C LEU A 253 6.18 0.81 -0.26
N GLY A 254 5.06 0.10 -0.37
CA GLY A 254 3.83 0.67 -0.92
C GLY A 254 3.29 1.86 -0.13
N ASN A 255 3.22 1.73 1.20
CA ASN A 255 2.78 2.78 2.12
C ASN A 255 3.78 3.95 2.16
N ALA A 256 5.06 3.64 2.23
CA ALA A 256 6.13 4.65 2.24
C ALA A 256 6.16 5.46 0.94
N LEU A 257 6.04 4.80 -0.20
CA LEU A 257 5.99 5.47 -1.50
C LEU A 257 4.76 6.39 -1.63
N ALA A 258 3.62 6.03 -1.05
CA ALA A 258 2.46 6.91 -0.99
C ALA A 258 2.74 8.21 -0.21
N CYS A 259 3.46 8.12 0.93
CA CYS A 259 3.91 9.30 1.67
C CYS A 259 4.89 10.16 0.83
N ILE A 260 5.83 9.51 0.16
CA ILE A 260 6.80 10.18 -0.70
C ILE A 260 6.08 10.87 -1.88
N TRP A 261 5.13 10.21 -2.54
CA TRP A 261 4.33 10.84 -3.60
C TRP A 261 3.52 12.03 -3.07
N ALA A 262 2.96 11.91 -1.89
CA ALA A 262 2.22 13.00 -1.24
C ALA A 262 3.11 14.23 -1.02
N ARG A 263 4.33 14.04 -0.52
CA ARG A 263 5.31 15.11 -0.33
C ARG A 263 5.77 15.72 -1.64
N GLU A 264 6.14 14.91 -2.63
CA GLU A 264 6.62 15.39 -3.93
C GLU A 264 5.48 16.07 -4.73
N ALA A 265 4.22 15.72 -4.46
CA ALA A 265 3.04 16.40 -4.98
C ALA A 265 2.75 17.75 -4.29
N GLY A 266 3.43 18.09 -3.20
CA GLY A 266 3.35 19.41 -2.53
C GLY A 266 2.59 19.43 -1.21
N LEU A 267 2.24 18.28 -0.63
CA LEU A 267 1.68 18.24 0.73
C LEU A 267 2.75 18.59 1.79
N PRO A 268 2.34 19.16 2.93
CA PRO A 268 3.25 19.61 3.99
C PRO A 268 3.82 18.42 4.77
N ILE A 269 4.76 17.73 4.18
CA ILE A 269 5.45 16.57 4.75
C ILE A 269 6.94 16.88 4.81
N GLY A 270 7.50 16.79 6.01
CA GLY A 270 8.91 17.00 6.30
C GLY A 270 9.78 15.79 5.95
N GLU A 271 10.61 15.37 6.89
CA GLU A 271 11.49 14.22 6.71
C GLU A 271 10.72 12.90 6.74
N ILE A 272 11.20 11.93 5.98
CA ILE A 272 10.62 10.57 5.93
C ILE A 272 11.71 9.58 6.31
N LEU A 273 11.48 8.88 7.42
CA LEU A 273 12.31 7.79 7.91
C LEU A 273 11.58 6.46 7.75
N LEU A 274 12.15 5.56 6.99
CA LEU A 274 11.63 4.20 6.82
C LEU A 274 12.18 3.31 7.93
N ALA A 275 11.31 2.62 8.66
CA ALA A 275 11.70 1.59 9.61
C ALA A 275 11.48 0.21 8.98
N SER A 276 12.55 -0.53 8.76
CA SER A 276 12.53 -1.91 8.25
C SER A 276 12.87 -2.88 9.37
N ASN A 277 12.33 -4.08 9.34
CA ASN A 277 12.75 -5.15 10.22
C ASN A 277 14.14 -5.68 9.83
N ALA A 278 14.54 -6.87 10.29
CA ALA A 278 15.84 -7.44 9.97
C ALA A 278 16.07 -7.73 8.45
N ASN A 279 15.07 -7.51 7.59
CA ASN A 279 15.21 -7.51 6.13
C ASN A 279 15.80 -6.18 5.65
N ARG A 280 17.11 -6.04 5.71
CA ARG A 280 17.88 -4.80 5.62
C ARG A 280 18.13 -4.27 4.20
N THR A 281 17.55 -4.83 3.15
CA THR A 281 17.85 -4.45 1.76
C THR A 281 17.68 -2.95 1.50
N VAL A 282 16.61 -2.34 2.02
CA VAL A 282 16.31 -0.91 1.84
C VAL A 282 17.24 -0.03 2.69
N PRO A 283 17.41 -0.26 3.99
CA PRO A 283 18.35 0.52 4.80
C PRO A 283 19.79 0.50 4.28
N GLU A 284 20.29 -0.66 3.86
CA GLU A 284 21.64 -0.78 3.31
C GLU A 284 21.81 0.00 2.01
N PHE A 285 20.82 -0.08 1.11
CA PHE A 285 20.86 0.70 -0.13
C PHE A 285 20.80 2.21 0.12
N LEU A 286 19.89 2.68 0.96
CA LEU A 286 19.78 4.10 1.27
C LEU A 286 20.98 4.63 2.08
N GLY A 287 21.64 3.76 2.84
CA GLY A 287 22.90 4.05 3.55
C GLY A 287 24.14 4.11 2.67
N GLY A 288 23.99 3.98 1.34
CA GLY A 288 25.11 4.12 0.38
C GLY A 288 25.57 2.81 -0.25
N GLY A 289 24.99 1.65 0.13
CA GLY A 289 25.29 0.36 -0.47
C GLY A 289 24.67 0.19 -1.86
N GLU A 290 25.03 -0.91 -2.53
CA GLU A 290 24.38 -1.33 -3.78
C GLU A 290 23.01 -1.95 -3.53
N TRP A 291 22.13 -1.83 -4.52
CA TRP A 291 20.85 -2.54 -4.50
C TRP A 291 21.04 -4.04 -4.68
N ARG A 292 20.89 -4.80 -3.61
CA ARG A 292 21.08 -6.27 -3.58
C ARG A 292 19.88 -6.96 -2.94
N PRO A 293 18.83 -7.27 -3.72
CA PRO A 293 17.69 -8.07 -3.23
C PRO A 293 18.14 -9.42 -2.67
N ARG A 294 17.47 -9.86 -1.61
CA ARG A 294 17.76 -11.13 -0.90
C ARG A 294 16.48 -11.91 -0.65
N PRO A 295 16.54 -13.22 -0.40
CA PRO A 295 15.43 -13.95 0.21
C PRO A 295 15.00 -13.27 1.52
N SER A 296 13.70 -13.22 1.77
CA SER A 296 13.18 -12.69 3.03
C SER A 296 13.51 -13.63 4.20
N ILE A 297 13.75 -13.03 5.36
CA ILE A 297 13.92 -13.76 6.63
C ILE A 297 12.70 -13.48 7.53
N ALA A 298 12.27 -14.48 8.28
CA ALA A 298 11.14 -14.38 9.19
C ALA A 298 11.51 -13.54 10.42
N THR A 299 10.62 -12.61 10.81
CA THR A 299 10.78 -11.72 11.97
C THR A 299 9.48 -11.62 12.78
N LEU A 300 9.52 -10.95 13.94
CA LEU A 300 8.31 -10.61 14.70
C LEU A 300 7.34 -9.74 13.90
N ALA A 301 7.86 -8.81 13.10
CA ALA A 301 7.09 -7.96 12.20
C ALA A 301 6.80 -8.67 10.87
N SER A 302 6.19 -9.85 10.92
CA SER A 302 6.05 -10.79 9.80
C SER A 302 5.33 -10.21 8.58
N ALA A 303 4.41 -9.27 8.76
CA ALA A 303 3.72 -8.59 7.66
C ALA A 303 4.65 -7.72 6.80
N MET A 304 5.86 -7.41 7.29
CA MET A 304 6.90 -6.60 6.65
C MET A 304 8.12 -7.43 6.20
N ASP A 305 8.06 -8.77 6.26
CA ASP A 305 9.14 -9.66 5.83
C ASP A 305 9.28 -9.66 4.30
N VAL A 306 10.04 -8.70 3.79
CA VAL A 306 10.27 -8.51 2.35
C VAL A 306 11.74 -8.24 2.08
N GLY A 307 12.42 -9.19 1.45
CA GLY A 307 13.82 -9.08 1.04
C GLY A 307 14.03 -8.41 -0.32
N ASN A 308 12.97 -8.36 -1.15
CA ASN A 308 12.96 -7.73 -2.48
C ASN A 308 11.71 -6.87 -2.68
N PRO A 309 11.66 -5.65 -2.14
CA PRO A 309 10.52 -4.74 -2.25
C PRO A 309 10.18 -4.37 -3.69
N SER A 310 9.04 -4.80 -4.19
CA SER A 310 8.60 -4.52 -5.57
C SER A 310 8.47 -3.02 -5.87
N ASN A 311 8.04 -2.21 -4.89
CA ASN A 311 7.86 -0.77 -5.08
C ASN A 311 9.17 0.02 -5.11
N MET A 312 10.32 -0.62 -4.89
CA MET A 312 11.62 -0.01 -5.14
C MET A 312 11.79 0.40 -6.62
N GLU A 313 11.20 -0.37 -7.53
CA GLU A 313 11.17 -0.02 -8.96
C GLU A 313 10.49 1.34 -9.19
N ARG A 314 9.35 1.60 -8.55
CA ARG A 314 8.67 2.91 -8.60
C ARG A 314 9.48 4.03 -7.95
N LEU A 315 10.12 3.74 -6.82
CA LEU A 315 10.91 4.72 -6.11
C LEU A 315 12.12 5.18 -6.92
N ARG A 316 12.81 4.25 -7.58
CA ARG A 316 13.93 4.56 -8.49
C ARG A 316 13.47 5.25 -9.78
N THR A 317 12.27 4.98 -10.26
CA THR A 317 11.68 5.73 -11.38
C THR A 317 11.39 7.18 -11.01
N LEU A 318 10.89 7.43 -9.78
CA LEU A 318 10.66 8.79 -9.28
C LEU A 318 11.96 9.55 -9.04
N PHE A 319 13.00 8.85 -8.60
CA PHE A 319 14.33 9.38 -8.32
C PHE A 319 15.40 8.62 -9.12
N PRO A 320 15.60 8.93 -10.41
CA PRO A 320 16.63 8.30 -11.22
C PRO A 320 18.07 8.58 -10.69
N ASP A 321 18.25 9.72 -10.03
CA ASP A 321 19.47 10.06 -9.31
C ASP A 321 19.41 9.50 -7.87
N GLU A 322 20.25 8.50 -7.59
CA GLU A 322 20.32 7.87 -6.27
C GLU A 322 20.80 8.82 -5.17
N ALA A 323 21.66 9.80 -5.47
CA ALA A 323 22.09 10.78 -4.49
C ALA A 323 20.91 11.66 -4.04
N ARG A 324 20.07 12.06 -4.99
CA ARG A 324 18.84 12.78 -4.69
C ARG A 324 17.87 11.92 -3.87
N LEU A 325 17.74 10.64 -4.19
CA LEU A 325 16.89 9.73 -3.40
C LEU A 325 17.37 9.65 -1.94
N ARG A 326 18.67 9.41 -1.73
CA ARG A 326 19.28 9.32 -0.39
C ARG A 326 19.19 10.62 0.42
N ALA A 327 19.19 11.77 -0.25
CA ALA A 327 18.96 13.06 0.39
C ALA A 327 17.51 13.30 0.80
N ARG A 328 16.57 12.54 0.26
CA ARG A 328 15.13 12.74 0.47
C ARG A 328 14.49 11.72 1.39
N VAL A 329 15.06 10.53 1.52
CA VAL A 329 14.46 9.42 2.28
C VAL A 329 15.59 8.72 3.05
N ALA A 330 15.42 8.61 4.35
CA ALA A 330 16.28 7.83 5.22
C ALA A 330 15.63 6.48 5.56
N ALA A 331 16.45 5.49 5.94
CA ALA A 331 15.94 4.21 6.43
C ALA A 331 16.83 3.65 7.54
N VAL A 332 16.22 2.97 8.51
CA VAL A 332 16.88 2.29 9.61
C VAL A 332 16.38 0.86 9.71
N PRO A 333 17.24 -0.11 10.03
CA PRO A 333 16.81 -1.45 10.42
C PRO A 333 16.47 -1.45 11.91
N VAL A 334 15.46 -2.22 12.29
CA VAL A 334 15.06 -2.48 13.68
C VAL A 334 15.04 -3.99 13.87
N SER A 335 15.81 -4.50 14.82
CA SER A 335 15.88 -5.92 15.15
C SER A 335 14.70 -6.37 16.01
N ASP A 336 14.46 -7.68 16.05
CA ASP A 336 13.44 -8.27 16.92
C ASP A 336 13.68 -7.99 18.40
N ASP A 337 14.94 -7.91 18.83
CA ASP A 337 15.26 -7.59 20.23
C ASP A 337 14.95 -6.13 20.55
N GLU A 338 15.34 -5.19 19.65
CA GLU A 338 14.96 -3.78 19.79
C GLU A 338 13.44 -3.59 19.80
N LEU A 339 12.69 -4.34 18.96
CA LEU A 339 11.22 -4.33 18.99
C LEU A 339 10.68 -4.79 20.35
N ARG A 340 11.15 -5.94 20.87
CA ARG A 340 10.71 -6.45 22.17
C ARG A 340 11.01 -5.48 23.32
N ASP A 341 12.20 -4.91 23.33
CA ASP A 341 12.62 -3.99 24.38
C ASP A 341 11.85 -2.68 24.31
N THR A 342 11.63 -2.14 23.11
CA THR A 342 10.82 -0.93 22.91
C THR A 342 9.37 -1.17 23.33
N ILE A 343 8.73 -2.27 22.91
CA ILE A 343 7.35 -2.61 23.33
C ILE A 343 7.23 -2.68 24.86
N ARG A 344 8.21 -3.33 25.55
CA ARG A 344 8.19 -3.43 27.00
C ARG A 344 8.42 -2.10 27.70
N ARG A 345 9.36 -1.30 27.20
CA ARG A 345 9.67 0.02 27.74
C ARG A 345 8.48 0.95 27.60
N ASP A 346 7.95 1.10 26.39
CA ASP A 346 6.90 2.06 26.09
C ASP A 346 5.57 1.66 26.75
N TYR A 347 5.33 0.36 26.99
CA TYR A 347 4.21 -0.06 27.81
C TYR A 347 4.34 0.43 29.25
N ARG A 348 5.55 0.41 29.84
CA ARG A 348 5.79 0.84 31.24
C ARG A 348 5.84 2.36 31.37
N GLU A 349 6.48 3.04 30.43
CA GLU A 349 6.77 4.48 30.53
C GLU A 349 5.69 5.36 29.91
N LEU A 350 5.04 4.89 28.84
CA LEU A 350 4.07 5.67 28.08
C LEU A 350 2.64 5.08 28.16
N GLY A 351 2.47 3.90 28.75
CA GLY A 351 1.19 3.18 28.74
C GLY A 351 0.74 2.72 27.36
N GLN A 352 1.65 2.69 26.38
CA GLN A 352 1.35 2.37 24.99
C GLN A 352 1.51 0.87 24.71
N THR A 353 0.58 0.32 23.93
CA THR A 353 0.65 -1.07 23.47
C THR A 353 0.94 -1.06 21.96
N TRP A 354 2.17 -1.36 21.62
CA TRP A 354 2.60 -1.48 20.22
C TRP A 354 2.48 -2.93 19.73
N CYS A 355 2.16 -3.11 18.46
CA CYS A 355 2.41 -4.39 17.78
C CYS A 355 3.79 -4.33 17.06
N PRO A 356 4.42 -5.49 16.82
CA PRO A 356 5.67 -5.57 16.08
C PRO A 356 5.56 -5.01 14.66
#